data_c50b94f3c78a9df85c63bcb61cf6e2f6
#
_entry.id   c50b94f3c78a9df85c63bcb61cf6e2f6
#
_cell.length_a   1.000
_cell.length_b   1.000
_cell.length_c   1.000
_cell.angle_alpha   90.00
_cell.angle_beta   90.00
_cell.angle_gamma   90.00
#
_symmetry.space_group_name_H-M   'P 1'
#
loop_
_entity.id
_entity.type
_entity.pdbx_description
1 polymer ?
#
loop_
_entity_poly.entity_id
_entity_poly.type
_entity_poly.pdbx_seq_one_letter_code
_entity_poly.pdbx_strand_id
1 'polypeptide(L)'
;MVGAVIVGAGEGKRMGASGRKQFVKIAGKPIIAYTLDVFERSPLIDHMVIVVPLDSIDWVKEDVVATYGMKKVHAVVYGGATRQESVMNGLKALKPGTQRVVIHDAVRPIVSDTLIRRVLDAAQKTGAAITAVPARDTVKRVESGEIVGTMDRRLLWLAQTPQSFRYDLLMNAHTKAVADKIEGTDDASLAERIGTKVMVAVGSYSNIKMTSPEDLPMFEYFLGQDVKARLDSAVDQGPRGAARGDTRGEARGRQRHRRRRPHRRSARKPEAGHARPSEAPRQRHPKEMKGAHHRDGVRHS
;
A
#
# COMPACT_ATOMS: atom_id res chain seq x y z
N MET A 1 -5.18 5.77 18.42
CA MET A 1 -5.63 6.37 17.15
C MET A 1 -4.67 6.01 16.02
N VAL A 2 -5.20 5.82 14.83
CA VAL A 2 -4.46 5.61 13.58
C VAL A 2 -4.62 6.87 12.71
N GLY A 3 -3.54 7.59 12.48
CA GLY A 3 -3.50 8.73 11.56
C GLY A 3 -3.00 8.30 10.19
N ALA A 4 -3.43 8.98 9.14
CA ALA A 4 -2.86 8.83 7.80
C ALA A 4 -2.15 10.12 7.36
N VAL A 5 -1.02 10.00 6.66
CA VAL A 5 -0.35 11.11 5.98
C VAL A 5 -0.38 10.82 4.49
N ILE A 6 -1.14 11.63 3.76
CA ILE A 6 -1.29 11.49 2.30
C ILE A 6 -0.35 12.47 1.61
N VAL A 7 0.70 11.95 0.99
CA VAL A 7 1.80 12.73 0.44
C VAL A 7 1.58 13.05 -1.04
N GLY A 8 1.34 14.30 -1.34
CA GLY A 8 1.07 14.81 -2.68
C GLY A 8 1.82 16.10 -3.02
N ALA A 9 2.97 16.39 -2.36
CA ALA A 9 3.70 17.65 -2.53
C ALA A 9 4.67 17.67 -3.73
N GLY A 10 4.88 16.54 -4.42
CA GLY A 10 5.81 16.48 -5.54
C GLY A 10 5.37 17.31 -6.75
N GLU A 11 6.32 18.02 -7.38
CA GLU A 11 6.08 18.89 -8.54
C GLU A 11 5.64 18.16 -9.82
N GLY A 12 5.83 16.84 -9.89
CA GLY A 12 5.40 16.06 -11.06
C GLY A 12 6.22 16.29 -12.33
N LYS A 13 7.50 16.62 -12.24
CA LYS A 13 8.39 16.97 -13.38
C LYS A 13 8.26 16.05 -14.62
N ARG A 14 7.92 14.78 -14.42
CA ARG A 14 7.72 13.78 -15.49
C ARG A 14 6.37 13.88 -16.22
N MET A 15 5.45 14.71 -15.76
CA MET A 15 4.14 14.93 -16.38
C MET A 15 4.16 16.00 -17.48
N GLY A 16 5.29 16.69 -17.70
CA GLY A 16 5.39 17.74 -18.70
C GLY A 16 4.40 18.87 -18.50
N ALA A 17 3.77 19.32 -19.58
CA ALA A 17 2.77 20.40 -19.57
C ALA A 17 1.47 20.08 -18.83
N SER A 18 1.21 18.82 -18.48
CA SER A 18 0.01 18.41 -17.77
C SER A 18 -0.04 18.83 -16.29
N GLY A 19 1.00 19.51 -15.80
CA GLY A 19 1.03 20.05 -14.45
C GLY A 19 1.26 19.00 -13.37
N ARG A 20 0.78 19.27 -12.16
CA ARG A 20 0.94 18.44 -11.00
C ARG A 20 0.04 17.20 -11.06
N LYS A 21 0.65 16.02 -11.18
CA LYS A 21 -0.02 14.73 -11.41
C LYS A 21 -1.13 14.40 -10.41
N GLN A 22 -1.00 14.83 -9.14
CA GLN A 22 -1.98 14.61 -8.10
C GLN A 22 -3.31 15.36 -8.34
N PHE A 23 -3.29 16.38 -9.19
CA PHE A 23 -4.45 17.21 -9.53
C PHE A 23 -5.04 16.89 -10.91
N VAL A 24 -4.41 16.01 -11.67
CA VAL A 24 -4.97 15.53 -12.94
C VAL A 24 -6.34 14.90 -12.68
N LYS A 25 -7.31 15.26 -13.53
CA LYS A 25 -8.70 14.76 -13.38
C LYS A 25 -8.90 13.51 -14.24
N ILE A 26 -9.49 12.49 -13.65
CA ILE A 26 -10.02 11.30 -14.31
C ILE A 26 -11.53 11.30 -14.09
N ALA A 27 -12.32 11.22 -15.15
CA ALA A 27 -13.78 11.33 -15.08
C ALA A 27 -14.25 12.55 -14.24
N GLY A 28 -13.58 13.70 -14.42
CA GLY A 28 -13.92 14.96 -13.73
C GLY A 28 -13.43 15.07 -12.28
N LYS A 29 -12.92 14.00 -11.65
CA LYS A 29 -12.47 13.99 -10.25
C LYS A 29 -10.93 13.97 -10.20
N PRO A 30 -10.28 14.85 -9.39
CA PRO A 30 -8.82 14.83 -9.21
C PRO A 30 -8.33 13.50 -8.64
N ILE A 31 -7.15 13.03 -9.06
CA ILE A 31 -6.57 11.77 -8.60
C ILE A 31 -6.43 11.73 -7.09
N ILE A 32 -5.94 12.81 -6.47
CA ILE A 32 -5.86 12.91 -5.02
C ILE A 32 -7.21 12.64 -4.33
N ALA A 33 -8.31 13.11 -4.91
CA ALA A 33 -9.64 12.93 -4.33
C ALA A 33 -10.11 11.46 -4.35
N TYR A 34 -9.69 10.66 -5.33
CA TYR A 34 -9.90 9.21 -5.32
C TYR A 34 -9.14 8.53 -4.18
N THR A 35 -7.87 8.89 -3.99
CA THR A 35 -7.04 8.38 -2.89
C THR A 35 -7.67 8.73 -1.54
N LEU A 36 -7.98 10.00 -1.31
CA LEU A 36 -8.55 10.48 -0.05
C LEU A 36 -9.88 9.81 0.28
N ASP A 37 -10.71 9.54 -0.71
CA ASP A 37 -12.02 8.90 -0.57
C ASP A 37 -11.92 7.48 0.04
N VAL A 38 -10.86 6.73 -0.29
CA VAL A 38 -10.61 5.41 0.32
C VAL A 38 -10.29 5.56 1.81
N PHE A 39 -9.43 6.51 2.18
CA PHE A 39 -9.05 6.75 3.57
C PHE A 39 -10.20 7.36 4.39
N GLU A 40 -11.02 8.22 3.77
CA GLU A 40 -12.21 8.79 4.40
C GLU A 40 -13.22 7.71 4.80
N ARG A 41 -13.44 6.71 3.92
CA ARG A 41 -14.39 5.63 4.17
C ARG A 41 -13.82 4.50 5.02
N SER A 42 -12.51 4.36 5.13
CA SER A 42 -11.89 3.26 5.88
C SER A 42 -12.18 3.37 7.37
N PRO A 43 -12.79 2.37 8.01
CA PRO A 43 -13.01 2.36 9.46
C PRO A 43 -11.71 2.19 10.25
N LEU A 44 -10.58 1.94 9.57
CA LEU A 44 -9.27 1.71 10.17
C LEU A 44 -8.50 3.03 10.40
N ILE A 45 -8.95 4.13 9.82
CA ILE A 45 -8.30 5.44 9.87
C ILE A 45 -9.18 6.40 10.65
N ASP A 46 -8.63 6.97 11.71
CA ASP A 46 -9.35 7.91 12.58
C ASP A 46 -9.30 9.35 12.03
N HIS A 47 -8.18 9.74 11.44
CA HIS A 47 -7.97 11.05 10.85
C HIS A 47 -6.84 11.03 9.82
N MET A 48 -6.77 12.05 8.97
CA MET A 48 -5.71 12.18 7.98
C MET A 48 -5.19 13.61 7.87
N VAL A 49 -3.92 13.72 7.46
CA VAL A 49 -3.25 14.96 7.08
C VAL A 49 -2.86 14.85 5.61
N ILE A 50 -3.15 15.89 4.85
CA ILE A 50 -2.81 15.99 3.43
C ILE A 50 -1.60 16.89 3.29
N VAL A 51 -0.57 16.42 2.59
CA VAL A 51 0.66 17.18 2.33
C VAL A 51 0.74 17.51 0.85
N VAL A 52 0.68 18.81 0.53
CA VAL A 52 0.64 19.31 -0.86
C VAL A 52 1.57 20.51 -1.03
N PRO A 53 1.83 20.97 -2.27
CA PRO A 53 2.58 22.22 -2.48
C PRO A 53 1.90 23.39 -1.79
N LEU A 54 2.69 24.37 -1.31
CA LEU A 54 2.22 25.52 -0.53
C LEU A 54 1.10 26.28 -1.25
N ASP A 55 1.27 26.53 -2.53
CA ASP A 55 0.31 27.27 -3.38
C ASP A 55 -0.96 26.49 -3.73
N SER A 56 -1.05 25.23 -3.31
CA SER A 56 -2.21 24.36 -3.58
C SER A 56 -3.04 24.07 -2.34
N ILE A 57 -2.65 24.59 -1.17
CA ILE A 57 -3.33 24.28 0.10
C ILE A 57 -4.80 24.70 0.05
N ASP A 58 -5.08 25.95 -0.35
CA ASP A 58 -6.43 26.48 -0.35
C ASP A 58 -7.30 25.80 -1.41
N TRP A 59 -6.75 25.56 -2.60
CA TRP A 59 -7.45 24.79 -3.62
C TRP A 59 -7.81 23.37 -3.10
N VAL A 60 -6.89 22.68 -2.40
CA VAL A 60 -7.19 21.34 -1.85
C VAL A 60 -8.26 21.40 -0.78
N LYS A 61 -8.26 22.43 0.08
CA LYS A 61 -9.30 22.61 1.11
C LYS A 61 -10.68 22.84 0.48
N GLU A 62 -10.78 23.70 -0.51
CA GLU A 62 -12.04 24.11 -1.12
C GLU A 62 -12.52 23.12 -2.16
N ASP A 63 -11.70 22.84 -3.18
CA ASP A 63 -12.09 22.05 -4.36
C ASP A 63 -12.01 20.54 -4.12
N VAL A 64 -11.31 20.08 -3.07
CA VAL A 64 -11.23 18.67 -2.75
C VAL A 64 -11.90 18.35 -1.43
N VAL A 65 -11.41 18.88 -0.32
CA VAL A 65 -11.89 18.49 1.03
C VAL A 65 -13.35 18.90 1.22
N ALA A 66 -13.69 20.15 0.95
CA ALA A 66 -15.07 20.65 1.10
C ALA A 66 -16.01 20.07 0.04
N THR A 67 -15.59 20.07 -1.24
CA THR A 67 -16.40 19.57 -2.36
C THR A 67 -16.78 18.09 -2.19
N TYR A 68 -15.88 17.25 -1.69
CA TYR A 68 -16.16 15.82 -1.48
C TYR A 68 -16.55 15.47 -0.04
N GLY A 69 -16.77 16.47 0.84
CA GLY A 69 -17.30 16.31 2.19
C GLY A 69 -16.43 15.45 3.11
N MET A 70 -15.10 15.60 3.02
CA MET A 70 -14.13 14.76 3.76
C MET A 70 -14.02 15.22 5.22
N LYS A 71 -14.55 14.42 6.14
CA LYS A 71 -14.65 14.75 7.58
C LYS A 71 -13.43 14.32 8.38
N LYS A 72 -12.65 13.34 7.90
CA LYS A 72 -11.44 12.84 8.58
C LYS A 72 -10.21 13.70 8.32
N VAL A 73 -10.26 14.63 7.37
CA VAL A 73 -9.15 15.54 7.11
C VAL A 73 -8.97 16.47 8.30
N HIS A 74 -7.88 16.29 9.03
CA HIS A 74 -7.54 17.12 10.19
C HIS A 74 -6.80 18.39 9.78
N ALA A 75 -5.88 18.27 8.83
CA ALA A 75 -5.09 19.38 8.34
C ALA A 75 -4.66 19.17 6.88
N VAL A 76 -4.48 20.27 6.15
CA VAL A 76 -3.78 20.34 4.87
C VAL A 76 -2.55 21.20 5.10
N VAL A 77 -1.36 20.63 4.87
CA VAL A 77 -0.07 21.26 5.16
C VAL A 77 0.84 21.28 3.93
N TYR A 78 1.81 22.18 3.95
CA TYR A 78 2.79 22.26 2.85
C TYR A 78 3.83 21.14 2.95
N GLY A 79 4.32 20.68 1.78
CA GLY A 79 5.45 19.77 1.67
C GLY A 79 6.79 20.50 1.79
N GLY A 80 7.84 19.73 2.06
CA GLY A 80 9.22 20.21 2.05
C GLY A 80 9.87 20.09 0.67
N ALA A 81 11.17 20.38 0.58
CA ALA A 81 11.97 20.23 -0.62
C ALA A 81 12.09 18.77 -1.07
N THR A 82 12.04 17.83 -0.11
CA THR A 82 12.11 16.39 -0.38
C THR A 82 10.83 15.66 0.05
N ARG A 83 10.69 14.40 -0.40
CA ARG A 83 9.59 13.53 0.07
C ARG A 83 9.69 13.31 1.59
N GLN A 84 10.91 13.12 2.09
CA GLN A 84 11.18 12.91 3.51
C GLN A 84 10.73 14.12 4.35
N GLU A 85 11.06 15.33 3.94
CA GLU A 85 10.60 16.55 4.61
C GLU A 85 9.07 16.69 4.57
N SER A 86 8.47 16.35 3.43
CA SER A 86 7.01 16.36 3.27
C SER A 86 6.33 15.40 4.24
N VAL A 87 6.85 14.17 4.40
CA VAL A 87 6.35 13.21 5.40
C VAL A 87 6.53 13.76 6.82
N MET A 88 7.69 14.33 7.16
CA MET A 88 7.95 14.94 8.46
C MET A 88 6.95 16.06 8.78
N ASN A 89 6.64 16.92 7.82
CA ASN A 89 5.62 17.98 8.01
C ASN A 89 4.24 17.37 8.26
N GLY A 90 3.88 16.31 7.53
CA GLY A 90 2.63 15.58 7.76
C GLY A 90 2.57 14.91 9.13
N LEU A 91 3.66 14.28 9.58
CA LEU A 91 3.75 13.63 10.89
C LEU A 91 3.54 14.63 12.03
N LYS A 92 4.18 15.80 11.96
CA LYS A 92 4.05 16.88 12.96
C LYS A 92 2.64 17.44 13.05
N ALA A 93 1.86 17.35 11.97
CA ALA A 93 0.51 17.88 11.91
C ALA A 93 -0.58 16.86 12.29
N LEU A 94 -0.23 15.62 12.60
CA LEU A 94 -1.20 14.62 13.08
C LEU A 94 -1.76 15.01 14.47
N LYS A 95 -2.96 14.52 14.77
CA LYS A 95 -3.59 14.77 16.08
C LYS A 95 -2.72 14.24 17.22
N PRO A 96 -2.63 14.97 18.35
CA PRO A 96 -2.01 14.46 19.56
C PRO A 96 -2.60 13.12 19.99
N GLY A 97 -1.75 12.20 20.46
CA GLY A 97 -2.17 10.85 20.85
C GLY A 97 -2.29 9.86 19.68
N THR A 98 -1.85 10.22 18.46
CA THR A 98 -1.68 9.28 17.35
C THR A 98 -0.62 8.25 17.74
N GLN A 99 -0.99 6.97 17.70
CA GLN A 99 -0.10 5.86 18.06
C GLN A 99 0.48 5.17 16.84
N ARG A 100 -0.28 5.12 15.77
CA ARG A 100 0.11 4.52 14.48
C ARG A 100 -0.13 5.49 13.36
N VAL A 101 0.72 5.42 12.37
CA VAL A 101 0.60 6.23 11.15
C VAL A 101 0.66 5.36 9.92
N VAL A 102 -0.13 5.73 8.93
CA VAL A 102 -0.12 5.17 7.58
C VAL A 102 0.34 6.25 6.62
N ILE A 103 1.48 6.04 5.99
CA ILE A 103 2.02 6.94 4.94
C ILE A 103 1.56 6.43 3.60
N HIS A 104 0.97 7.32 2.79
CA HIS A 104 0.47 6.92 1.46
C HIS A 104 0.71 8.02 0.41
N ASP A 105 1.10 7.59 -0.81
CA ASP A 105 1.26 8.50 -1.95
C ASP A 105 -0.11 8.93 -2.48
N ALA A 106 -0.38 10.22 -2.58
CA ALA A 106 -1.62 10.80 -3.11
C ALA A 106 -1.98 10.33 -4.53
N VAL A 107 -0.99 9.83 -5.26
CA VAL A 107 -1.11 9.39 -6.66
C VAL A 107 -1.17 7.86 -6.81
N ARG A 108 -1.63 7.14 -5.77
CA ARG A 108 -1.99 5.71 -5.82
C ARG A 108 -3.48 5.53 -5.49
N PRO A 109 -4.38 5.96 -6.36
CA PRO A 109 -5.82 6.02 -6.08
C PRO A 109 -6.51 4.64 -6.00
N ILE A 110 -5.79 3.56 -6.40
CA ILE A 110 -6.34 2.20 -6.42
C ILE A 110 -5.94 1.42 -5.14
N VAL A 111 -5.61 2.15 -4.09
CA VAL A 111 -5.48 1.57 -2.75
C VAL A 111 -6.84 1.05 -2.27
N SER A 112 -6.84 0.00 -1.47
CA SER A 112 -8.07 -0.57 -0.90
C SER A 112 -7.99 -0.67 0.62
N ASP A 113 -9.15 -0.74 1.28
CA ASP A 113 -9.22 -1.01 2.72
C ASP A 113 -8.51 -2.31 3.11
N THR A 114 -8.55 -3.31 2.24
CA THR A 114 -7.81 -4.57 2.43
C THR A 114 -6.30 -4.35 2.50
N LEU A 115 -5.72 -3.46 1.69
CA LEU A 115 -4.30 -3.15 1.74
C LEU A 115 -3.94 -2.36 3.00
N ILE A 116 -4.79 -1.41 3.40
CA ILE A 116 -4.63 -0.66 4.66
C ILE A 116 -4.63 -1.62 5.84
N ARG A 117 -5.58 -2.54 5.90
CA ARG A 117 -5.67 -3.57 6.94
C ARG A 117 -4.42 -4.44 6.99
N ARG A 118 -4.02 -5.00 5.86
CA ARG A 118 -2.84 -5.88 5.77
C ARG A 118 -1.56 -5.22 6.29
N VAL A 119 -1.32 -3.97 5.93
CA VAL A 119 -0.11 -3.27 6.38
C VAL A 119 -0.18 -2.91 7.85
N LEU A 120 -1.35 -2.52 8.38
CA LEU A 120 -1.56 -2.28 9.80
C LEU A 120 -1.34 -3.56 10.63
N ASP A 121 -1.88 -4.70 10.18
CA ASP A 121 -1.72 -6.00 10.85
C ASP A 121 -0.25 -6.46 10.82
N ALA A 122 0.44 -6.32 9.69
CA ALA A 122 1.85 -6.67 9.58
C ALA A 122 2.73 -5.81 10.50
N ALA A 123 2.42 -4.51 10.62
CA ALA A 123 3.14 -3.58 11.49
C ALA A 123 2.96 -3.86 13.00
N GLN A 124 1.96 -4.68 13.39
CA GLN A 124 1.78 -5.04 14.81
C GLN A 124 2.97 -5.79 15.39
N LYS A 125 3.68 -6.57 14.56
CA LYS A 125 4.77 -7.44 15.02
C LYS A 125 6.04 -6.69 15.41
N THR A 126 6.40 -5.67 14.64
CA THR A 126 7.68 -4.96 14.77
C THR A 126 7.56 -3.45 14.91
N GLY A 127 6.35 -2.93 14.76
CA GLY A 127 6.09 -1.50 14.72
C GLY A 127 6.27 -0.86 13.34
N ALA A 128 6.65 -1.63 12.30
CA ALA A 128 6.87 -1.13 10.95
C ALA A 128 6.52 -2.17 9.89
N ALA A 129 5.81 -1.78 8.84
CA ALA A 129 5.52 -2.61 7.68
C ALA A 129 5.25 -1.77 6.43
N ILE A 130 5.51 -2.36 5.27
CA ILE A 130 5.16 -1.78 3.97
C ILE A 130 4.29 -2.74 3.17
N THR A 131 3.53 -2.22 2.23
CA THR A 131 3.01 -3.04 1.13
C THR A 131 4.05 -3.18 0.05
N ALA A 132 4.21 -4.37 -0.52
CA ALA A 132 5.08 -4.61 -1.66
C ALA A 132 4.57 -5.78 -2.50
N VAL A 133 5.04 -5.88 -3.75
CA VAL A 133 4.77 -7.00 -4.66
C VAL A 133 6.06 -7.62 -5.15
N PRO A 134 6.13 -8.96 -5.37
CA PRO A 134 7.31 -9.59 -5.96
C PRO A 134 7.64 -9.02 -7.34
N ALA A 135 8.91 -8.87 -7.67
CA ALA A 135 9.33 -8.52 -9.03
C ALA A 135 8.94 -9.63 -10.02
N ARG A 136 8.23 -9.27 -11.11
CA ARG A 136 7.81 -10.22 -12.15
C ARG A 136 8.85 -10.40 -13.23
N ASP A 137 9.45 -9.29 -13.65
CA ASP A 137 10.43 -9.27 -14.72
C ASP A 137 11.82 -9.65 -14.21
N THR A 138 12.70 -10.03 -15.15
CA THR A 138 14.10 -10.23 -14.84
C THR A 138 14.76 -8.88 -14.57
N VAL A 139 15.32 -8.71 -13.36
CA VAL A 139 15.99 -7.47 -12.94
C VAL A 139 17.47 -7.56 -13.28
N LYS A 140 17.96 -6.58 -14.05
CA LYS A 140 19.37 -6.45 -14.41
C LYS A 140 20.01 -5.31 -13.62
N ARG A 141 21.23 -5.53 -13.12
CA ARG A 141 22.08 -4.46 -12.66
C ARG A 141 22.84 -3.91 -13.85
N VAL A 142 22.76 -2.61 -14.05
CA VAL A 142 23.36 -1.92 -15.22
C VAL A 142 24.28 -0.83 -14.70
N GLU A 143 25.50 -0.75 -15.24
CA GLU A 143 26.48 0.29 -14.99
C GLU A 143 26.95 0.82 -16.34
N SER A 144 26.96 2.14 -16.54
CA SER A 144 27.38 2.79 -17.78
C SER A 144 26.74 2.24 -19.07
N GLY A 145 25.49 1.76 -18.97
CA GLY A 145 24.75 1.17 -20.10
C GLY A 145 25.00 -0.32 -20.34
N GLU A 146 25.91 -0.95 -19.61
CA GLU A 146 26.22 -2.37 -19.71
C GLU A 146 25.56 -3.20 -18.58
N ILE A 147 25.14 -4.42 -18.93
CA ILE A 147 24.60 -5.36 -17.92
C ILE A 147 25.78 -5.96 -17.15
N VAL A 148 25.90 -5.59 -15.87
CA VAL A 148 26.94 -6.09 -14.96
C VAL A 148 26.46 -7.25 -14.08
N GLY A 149 25.16 -7.59 -14.13
CA GLY A 149 24.63 -8.73 -13.39
C GLY A 149 23.13 -8.92 -13.53
N THR A 150 22.67 -10.10 -13.14
CA THR A 150 21.23 -10.42 -13.05
C THR A 150 20.90 -10.71 -11.59
N MET A 151 19.89 -10.01 -11.08
CA MET A 151 19.46 -10.16 -9.70
C MET A 151 18.55 -11.40 -9.54
N ASP A 152 18.63 -12.08 -8.41
CA ASP A 152 17.66 -13.13 -8.09
C ASP A 152 16.31 -12.52 -7.73
N ARG A 153 15.40 -12.49 -8.71
CA ARG A 153 14.07 -11.89 -8.55
C ARG A 153 13.23 -12.50 -7.44
N ARG A 154 13.54 -13.72 -6.97
CA ARG A 154 12.82 -14.35 -5.85
C ARG A 154 13.00 -13.58 -4.54
N LEU A 155 14.07 -12.81 -4.42
CA LEU A 155 14.40 -11.98 -3.27
C LEU A 155 14.01 -10.51 -3.47
N LEU A 156 13.50 -10.13 -4.64
CA LEU A 156 13.21 -8.73 -4.98
C LEU A 156 11.72 -8.44 -4.94
N TRP A 157 11.38 -7.42 -4.18
CA TRP A 157 10.02 -6.91 -4.05
C TRP A 157 9.99 -5.43 -4.39
N LEU A 158 8.93 -5.01 -5.08
CA LEU A 158 8.70 -3.62 -5.44
C LEU A 158 7.87 -2.96 -4.34
N ALA A 159 8.50 -2.04 -3.61
CA ALA A 159 7.86 -1.32 -2.51
C ALA A 159 6.72 -0.45 -3.01
N GLN A 160 5.62 -0.48 -2.27
CA GLN A 160 4.44 0.34 -2.49
C GLN A 160 4.09 1.11 -1.22
N THR A 161 3.11 1.98 -1.31
CA THR A 161 2.35 2.48 -0.17
C THR A 161 0.91 1.93 -0.24
N PRO A 162 0.21 1.74 0.90
CA PRO A 162 0.47 2.29 2.23
C PRO A 162 1.65 1.61 2.95
N GLN A 163 2.38 2.41 3.75
CA GLN A 163 3.40 1.98 4.70
C GLN A 163 2.92 2.35 6.10
N SER A 164 3.00 1.44 7.06
CA SER A 164 2.50 1.66 8.42
C SER A 164 3.59 1.54 9.46
N PHE A 165 3.57 2.47 10.42
CA PHE A 165 4.56 2.55 11.48
C PHE A 165 3.91 2.92 12.82
N ARG A 166 4.58 2.56 13.92
CA ARG A 166 4.36 3.27 15.17
C ARG A 166 4.81 4.72 14.98
N TYR A 167 4.04 5.65 15.50
CA TYR A 167 4.31 7.08 15.34
C TYR A 167 5.67 7.50 15.91
N ASP A 168 5.95 7.10 17.14
CA ASP A 168 7.21 7.39 17.83
C ASP A 168 8.44 6.83 17.10
N LEU A 169 8.32 5.61 16.58
CA LEU A 169 9.36 4.96 15.80
C LEU A 169 9.68 5.75 14.53
N LEU A 170 8.66 6.12 13.76
CA LEU A 170 8.86 6.84 12.50
C LEU A 170 9.37 8.26 12.75
N MET A 171 8.85 8.96 13.75
CA MET A 171 9.37 10.26 14.16
C MET A 171 10.87 10.19 14.53
N ASN A 172 11.28 9.18 15.29
CA ASN A 172 12.69 8.96 15.64
C ASN A 172 13.54 8.69 14.38
N ALA A 173 13.07 7.82 13.47
CA ALA A 173 13.76 7.50 12.22
C ALA A 173 14.01 8.76 11.37
N HIS A 174 12.98 9.58 11.18
CA HIS A 174 13.10 10.85 10.45
C HIS A 174 14.02 11.84 11.15
N THR A 175 13.89 12.02 12.47
CA THR A 175 14.73 12.93 13.24
C THR A 175 16.21 12.55 13.14
N LYS A 176 16.52 11.26 13.27
CA LYS A 176 17.89 10.76 13.14
C LYS A 176 18.42 10.92 11.71
N ALA A 177 17.60 10.66 10.70
CA ALA A 177 18.00 10.86 9.31
C ALA A 177 18.36 12.32 9.00
N VAL A 178 17.59 13.28 9.56
CA VAL A 178 17.90 14.71 9.44
C VAL A 178 19.23 15.06 10.13
N ALA A 179 19.45 14.56 11.36
CA ALA A 179 20.71 14.79 12.09
C ALA A 179 21.93 14.20 11.34
N ASP A 180 21.75 13.04 10.75
CA ASP A 180 22.80 12.34 9.98
C ASP A 180 22.94 12.86 8.52
N LYS A 181 22.11 13.81 8.08
CA LYS A 181 22.05 14.36 6.72
C LYS A 181 21.81 13.26 5.66
N ILE A 182 20.95 12.32 5.97
CA ILE A 182 20.60 11.20 5.09
C ILE A 182 19.21 11.43 4.51
N GLU A 183 19.08 11.19 3.20
CA GLU A 183 17.80 11.12 2.51
C GLU A 183 17.47 9.67 2.19
N GLY A 184 16.33 9.18 2.70
CA GLY A 184 15.81 7.85 2.41
C GLY A 184 14.98 7.84 1.13
N THR A 185 14.97 6.72 0.43
CA THR A 185 14.14 6.51 -0.77
C THR A 185 12.64 6.38 -0.42
N ASP A 186 12.36 5.84 0.78
CA ASP A 186 11.02 5.73 1.38
C ASP A 186 11.13 5.73 2.91
N ASP A 187 9.99 5.63 3.60
CA ASP A 187 9.94 5.68 5.06
C ASP A 187 10.47 4.38 5.69
N ALA A 188 10.37 3.26 4.98
CA ALA A 188 10.93 1.98 5.41
C ALA A 188 12.44 2.04 5.52
N SER A 189 13.14 2.61 4.55
CA SER A 189 14.60 2.72 4.55
C SER A 189 15.12 3.52 5.75
N LEU A 190 14.37 4.52 6.22
CA LEU A 190 14.70 5.27 7.43
C LEU A 190 14.50 4.42 8.70
N ALA A 191 13.42 3.62 8.76
CA ALA A 191 13.17 2.72 9.87
C ALA A 191 14.22 1.59 9.93
N GLU A 192 14.61 1.02 8.80
CA GLU A 192 15.68 0.02 8.69
C GLU A 192 17.01 0.57 9.21
N ARG A 193 17.34 1.81 8.87
CA ARG A 193 18.57 2.47 9.29
C ARG A 193 18.71 2.58 10.82
N ILE A 194 17.60 2.72 11.54
CA ILE A 194 17.60 2.72 13.02
C ILE A 194 17.50 1.31 13.62
N GLY A 195 17.67 0.26 12.80
CA GLY A 195 17.66 -1.14 13.25
C GLY A 195 16.28 -1.76 13.39
N THR A 196 15.22 -1.11 12.89
CA THR A 196 13.86 -1.67 12.93
C THR A 196 13.70 -2.75 11.86
N LYS A 197 13.13 -3.90 12.24
CA LYS A 197 12.70 -4.92 11.29
C LYS A 197 11.40 -4.46 10.63
N VAL A 198 11.46 -4.13 9.34
CA VAL A 198 10.28 -3.75 8.56
C VAL A 198 9.64 -4.99 7.95
N MET A 199 8.36 -5.21 8.23
CA MET A 199 7.62 -6.35 7.69
C MET A 199 7.07 -6.01 6.29
N VAL A 200 6.92 -7.04 5.45
CA VAL A 200 6.28 -6.91 4.14
C VAL A 200 4.86 -7.48 4.20
N ALA A 201 3.88 -6.65 3.90
CA ALA A 201 2.51 -7.08 3.61
C ALA A 201 2.35 -7.20 2.08
N VAL A 202 1.70 -8.28 1.63
CA VAL A 202 1.47 -8.49 0.19
C VAL A 202 0.58 -7.36 -0.35
N GLY A 203 1.13 -6.61 -1.30
CA GLY A 203 0.49 -5.50 -2.00
C GLY A 203 -0.45 -5.95 -3.12
N SER A 204 -0.67 -5.07 -4.09
CA SER A 204 -1.44 -5.37 -5.30
C SER A 204 -0.74 -4.77 -6.52
N TYR A 205 -0.69 -5.51 -7.61
CA TYR A 205 -0.17 -4.99 -8.88
C TYR A 205 -1.06 -3.91 -9.49
N SER A 206 -2.34 -3.83 -9.10
CA SER A 206 -3.21 -2.71 -9.47
C SER A 206 -2.96 -1.44 -8.66
N ASN A 207 -2.29 -1.53 -7.50
CA ASN A 207 -1.94 -0.37 -6.67
C ASN A 207 -0.73 0.37 -7.24
N ILE A 208 -0.84 0.75 -8.51
CA ILE A 208 0.21 1.48 -9.25
C ILE A 208 0.30 2.93 -8.79
N LYS A 209 1.47 3.52 -9.01
CA LYS A 209 1.73 4.95 -8.77
C LYS A 209 1.67 5.68 -10.10
N MET A 210 0.84 6.71 -10.21
CA MET A 210 0.89 7.57 -11.38
C MET A 210 2.22 8.33 -11.40
N THR A 211 2.97 8.12 -12.46
CA THR A 211 4.30 8.71 -12.66
C THR A 211 4.42 9.51 -13.93
N SER A 212 3.73 9.10 -14.98
CA SER A 212 3.76 9.71 -16.30
C SER A 212 2.36 9.70 -16.94
N PRO A 213 2.15 10.49 -18.04
CA PRO A 213 0.87 10.52 -18.74
C PRO A 213 0.43 9.17 -19.31
N GLU A 214 1.38 8.30 -19.66
CA GLU A 214 1.10 6.95 -20.19
C GLU A 214 0.41 6.05 -19.19
N ASP A 215 0.46 6.40 -17.89
CA ASP A 215 -0.25 5.65 -16.85
C ASP A 215 -1.77 5.92 -16.86
N LEU A 216 -2.23 7.05 -17.43
CA LEU A 216 -3.63 7.50 -17.38
C LEU A 216 -4.64 6.45 -17.87
N PRO A 217 -4.47 5.79 -19.04
CA PRO A 217 -5.46 4.80 -19.51
C PRO A 217 -5.64 3.64 -18.54
N MET A 218 -4.58 3.25 -17.83
CA MET A 218 -4.65 2.20 -16.82
C MET A 218 -5.47 2.64 -15.60
N PHE A 219 -5.32 3.88 -15.17
CA PHE A 219 -6.14 4.44 -14.08
C PHE A 219 -7.61 4.59 -14.49
N GLU A 220 -7.90 5.04 -15.71
CA GLU A 220 -9.25 5.12 -16.24
C GLU A 220 -9.94 3.74 -16.25
N TYR A 221 -9.20 2.71 -16.68
CA TYR A 221 -9.70 1.35 -16.65
C TYR A 221 -10.02 0.86 -15.22
N PHE A 222 -9.08 0.97 -14.29
CA PHE A 222 -9.28 0.49 -12.92
C PHE A 222 -10.33 1.29 -12.15
N LEU A 223 -10.31 2.61 -12.25
CA LEU A 223 -11.29 3.47 -11.58
C LEU A 223 -12.68 3.34 -12.22
N GLY A 224 -12.75 3.12 -13.52
CA GLY A 224 -13.99 2.85 -14.24
C GLY A 224 -14.66 1.55 -13.79
N GLN A 225 -13.89 0.49 -13.56
CA GLN A 225 -14.39 -0.78 -13.01
C GLN A 225 -14.92 -0.61 -11.58
N ASP A 226 -14.23 0.16 -10.75
CA ASP A 226 -14.64 0.42 -9.36
C ASP A 226 -15.94 1.25 -9.32
N VAL A 227 -16.06 2.25 -10.19
CA VAL A 227 -17.30 3.05 -10.35
C VAL A 227 -18.46 2.16 -10.82
N LYS A 228 -18.22 1.29 -11.81
CA LYS A 228 -19.24 0.36 -12.31
C LYS A 228 -19.69 -0.61 -11.21
N ALA A 229 -18.76 -1.23 -10.49
CA ALA A 229 -19.09 -2.14 -9.39
C ALA A 229 -19.91 -1.46 -8.27
N ARG A 230 -19.63 -0.18 -7.99
CA ARG A 230 -20.40 0.62 -7.02
C ARG A 230 -21.78 0.97 -7.51
N LEU A 231 -21.93 1.28 -8.80
CA LEU A 231 -23.24 1.54 -9.40
C LEU A 231 -24.11 0.28 -9.40
N ASP A 232 -23.53 -0.87 -9.78
CA ASP A 232 -24.25 -2.16 -9.78
C ASP A 232 -24.69 -2.54 -8.35
N SER A 233 -23.84 -2.32 -7.33
CA SER A 233 -24.19 -2.57 -5.93
C SER A 233 -25.26 -1.59 -5.38
N ALA A 234 -25.27 -0.35 -5.85
CA ALA A 234 -26.28 0.64 -5.46
C ALA A 234 -27.66 0.35 -6.09
N VAL A 235 -27.68 -0.19 -7.32
CA VAL A 235 -28.91 -0.61 -8.00
C VAL A 235 -29.52 -1.83 -7.32
N ASP A 236 -28.70 -2.77 -6.84
CA ASP A 236 -29.16 -3.97 -6.11
C ASP A 236 -29.70 -3.65 -4.70
N GLN A 237 -29.40 -2.48 -4.15
CA GLN A 237 -29.94 -1.94 -2.90
C GLN A 237 -31.12 -0.99 -3.11
N GLY A 238 -31.82 -1.06 -4.25
CA GLY A 238 -33.05 -0.32 -4.52
C GLY A 238 -34.05 -0.40 -3.37
N PRO A 239 -34.99 0.57 -3.22
CA PRO A 239 -35.72 0.82 -2.00
C PRO A 239 -36.45 -0.41 -1.51
N ARG A 240 -35.95 -1.00 -0.40
CA ARG A 240 -36.67 -2.06 0.31
C ARG A 240 -37.93 -1.47 0.93
N GLY A 241 -39.03 -1.71 0.21
CA GLY A 241 -40.32 -1.91 0.85
C GLY A 241 -41.02 -0.72 1.45
N ALA A 242 -41.83 -0.05 0.65
CA ALA A 242 -43.07 0.47 1.19
C ALA A 242 -43.96 -0.70 1.63
N ALA A 243 -44.43 -0.61 2.86
CA ALA A 243 -45.28 -1.55 3.54
C ALA A 243 -46.42 -2.10 2.64
N ARG A 244 -46.53 -3.42 2.56
CA ARG A 244 -47.79 -4.05 2.17
C ARG A 244 -48.65 -4.22 3.41
N GLY A 245 -49.69 -3.46 3.45
CA GLY A 245 -50.76 -3.52 4.43
C GLY A 245 -51.38 -4.88 4.51
N ASP A 246 -51.71 -5.19 5.70
CA ASP A 246 -52.53 -6.26 6.23
C ASP A 246 -53.88 -6.34 5.49
N THR A 247 -54.23 -7.50 4.89
CA THR A 247 -55.60 -7.93 4.69
C THR A 247 -55.72 -9.40 5.03
N ARG A 248 -56.45 -9.62 6.11
CA ARG A 248 -56.97 -10.92 6.59
C ARG A 248 -57.78 -11.61 5.50
N GLY A 249 -57.65 -12.91 5.41
CA GLY A 249 -58.59 -13.76 4.65
C GLY A 249 -58.37 -15.24 5.00
N GLU A 250 -59.24 -15.77 5.81
CA GLU A 250 -59.36 -17.20 6.25
C GLU A 250 -59.52 -18.15 5.05
N ALA A 251 -58.99 -19.38 5.14
CA ALA A 251 -59.74 -20.63 5.11
C ALA A 251 -58.82 -21.88 4.93
N ARG A 252 -58.86 -22.72 5.88
CA ARG A 252 -59.08 -24.20 5.93
C ARG A 252 -58.56 -25.06 4.76
N GLY A 253 -57.83 -26.13 5.13
CA GLY A 253 -57.91 -27.43 4.44
C GLY A 253 -56.66 -28.30 4.51
N ARG A 254 -56.68 -29.17 5.49
CA ARG A 254 -56.14 -30.53 5.57
C ARG A 254 -55.49 -31.10 4.28
N GLN A 255 -54.31 -31.72 4.40
CA GLN A 255 -54.18 -33.21 4.41
C GLN A 255 -52.70 -33.67 4.53
N ARG A 256 -52.52 -34.67 5.30
CA ARG A 256 -51.31 -35.48 5.59
C ARG A 256 -50.98 -36.39 4.41
N HIS A 257 -49.66 -36.66 4.17
CA HIS A 257 -49.09 -37.99 3.88
C HIS A 257 -47.56 -37.88 4.01
N ARG A 258 -46.98 -38.47 4.92
CA ARG A 258 -46.29 -39.70 5.26
C ARG A 258 -45.44 -40.34 4.15
N ARG A 259 -44.21 -40.68 4.61
CA ARG A 259 -43.26 -41.72 4.14
C ARG A 259 -42.28 -41.26 3.06
N ARG A 260 -40.99 -41.60 3.07
CA ARG A 260 -40.16 -42.64 3.70
C ARG A 260 -38.68 -42.25 3.53
N ARG A 261 -37.82 -42.53 4.52
CA ARG A 261 -36.38 -42.80 4.32
C ARG A 261 -36.25 -44.22 3.72
N PRO A 262 -35.19 -44.56 2.98
CA PRO A 262 -34.06 -45.19 3.64
C PRO A 262 -32.67 -45.02 2.98
N HIS A 263 -31.71 -45.46 3.77
CA HIS A 263 -30.45 -46.18 3.56
C HIS A 263 -29.16 -45.45 3.15
N ARG A 264 -28.31 -45.37 4.15
CA ARG A 264 -26.90 -45.79 4.30
C ARG A 264 -26.32 -46.60 3.13
N ARG A 265 -25.17 -46.19 2.63
CA ARG A 265 -24.04 -47.07 2.30
C ARG A 265 -22.70 -46.38 2.57
N SER A 266 -21.95 -47.05 3.41
CA SER A 266 -20.54 -46.96 3.72
C SER A 266 -19.69 -47.47 2.56
N ALA A 267 -18.55 -46.86 2.29
CA ALA A 267 -17.34 -47.55 1.79
C ALA A 267 -16.14 -46.57 1.78
N ARG A 268 -15.23 -46.87 2.66
CA ARG A 268 -13.85 -47.35 2.46
C ARG A 268 -12.83 -46.25 2.15
N LYS A 269 -11.95 -46.06 3.16
CA LYS A 269 -10.56 -45.54 3.02
C LYS A 269 -9.73 -46.50 2.17
N PRO A 270 -8.69 -46.04 1.55
CA PRO A 270 -7.43 -46.74 1.55
C PRO A 270 -6.28 -46.01 2.24
N GLU A 271 -5.36 -46.84 2.66
CA GLU A 271 -4.28 -46.69 3.60
C GLU A 271 -3.08 -45.84 3.10
N ALA A 272 -2.29 -45.49 4.11
CA ALA A 272 -1.02 -44.79 4.07
C ALA A 272 0.07 -45.53 3.26
N GLY A 273 0.80 -44.78 2.45
CA GLY A 273 2.08 -45.18 1.88
C GLY A 273 3.19 -44.30 2.44
N HIS A 274 4.04 -44.90 3.27
CA HIS A 274 5.28 -44.33 3.76
C HIS A 274 6.28 -44.16 2.63
N ALA A 275 6.80 -42.94 2.45
CA ALA A 275 8.04 -42.72 1.70
C ALA A 275 9.04 -41.99 2.58
N ARG A 276 10.23 -42.57 2.69
CA ARG A 276 11.41 -42.15 3.48
C ARG A 276 12.04 -40.88 2.87
N PRO A 277 12.71 -40.03 3.67
CA PRO A 277 13.42 -38.88 3.16
C PRO A 277 14.79 -39.27 2.58
N SER A 278 15.13 -38.73 1.43
CA SER A 278 16.43 -38.81 0.79
C SER A 278 17.37 -37.74 1.32
N GLU A 279 18.59 -38.16 1.59
CA GLU A 279 19.71 -37.40 2.14
C GLU A 279 20.14 -36.23 1.24
N ALA A 280 20.48 -35.11 1.86
CA ALA A 280 21.08 -33.94 1.23
C ALA A 280 22.59 -34.13 1.04
N PRO A 281 23.19 -33.63 -0.05
CA PRO A 281 24.65 -33.67 -0.21
C PRO A 281 25.35 -32.57 0.57
N ARG A 282 26.42 -32.96 1.27
CA ARG A 282 27.33 -32.11 2.06
C ARG A 282 28.08 -31.11 1.16
N GLN A 283 28.02 -29.83 1.49
CA GLN A 283 28.85 -28.80 0.89
C GLN A 283 30.31 -28.90 1.44
N ARG A 284 31.28 -28.96 0.54
CA ARG A 284 32.71 -28.87 0.81
C ARG A 284 33.12 -27.39 0.91
N HIS A 285 33.82 -27.02 1.97
CA HIS A 285 34.55 -25.76 2.13
C HIS A 285 35.77 -25.72 1.19
N PRO A 286 36.06 -24.57 0.56
CA PRO A 286 37.39 -24.33 -0.01
C PRO A 286 38.34 -23.77 1.05
N LYS A 287 39.55 -24.31 1.04
CA LYS A 287 40.71 -23.99 1.89
C LYS A 287 41.19 -22.56 1.61
N GLU A 288 41.64 -21.92 2.70
CA GLU A 288 42.54 -20.76 2.70
C GLU A 288 43.82 -21.05 1.92
N MET A 289 44.20 -20.13 1.05
CA MET A 289 45.58 -20.01 0.56
C MET A 289 46.19 -18.75 1.13
N LYS A 290 47.16 -18.98 2.05
CA LYS A 290 48.11 -17.98 2.50
C LYS A 290 49.24 -17.81 1.49
N GLY A 291 49.67 -16.56 1.31
CA GLY A 291 51.08 -16.24 1.14
C GLY A 291 51.54 -15.89 -0.26
N ALA A 292 51.97 -14.65 -0.45
CA ALA A 292 53.40 -14.34 -0.67
C ALA A 292 53.58 -12.82 -0.84
N HIS A 293 54.49 -12.33 -0.03
CA HIS A 293 55.13 -11.01 -0.17
C HIS A 293 55.86 -10.90 -1.53
N HIS A 294 55.77 -9.70 -2.17
CA HIS A 294 56.91 -9.14 -2.87
C HIS A 294 56.94 -7.61 -2.70
N ARG A 295 58.05 -7.14 -2.09
CA ARG A 295 58.54 -5.76 -2.11
C ARG A 295 59.28 -5.57 -3.40
N ASP A 296 59.18 -4.36 -3.93
CA ASP A 296 60.20 -3.56 -4.63
C ASP A 296 59.42 -2.33 -5.13
N GLY A 297 59.66 -1.10 -4.78
CA GLY A 297 60.89 -0.38 -4.64
C GLY A 297 61.33 0.16 -5.99
N VAL A 298 60.93 1.42 -6.39
CA VAL A 298 61.83 2.35 -7.07
C VAL A 298 61.16 3.74 -7.19
N ARG A 299 62.00 4.74 -6.96
CA ARG A 299 61.85 6.21 -6.90
C ARG A 299 61.81 6.89 -8.26
N HIS A 300 61.45 8.18 -8.17
CA HIS A 300 61.73 9.32 -9.09
C HIS A 300 60.88 9.36 -10.38
N SER A 301 60.24 10.44 -10.70
CA SER A 301 60.53 11.91 -10.75
C SER A 301 59.25 12.71 -10.58
#